data_07adbab86cf8e8b60041f30870570377
#
_entry.id   07adbab86cf8e8b60041f30870570377
#
_cell.length_a   1.000
_cell.length_b   1.000
_cell.length_c   1.000
_cell.angle_alpha   90.00
_cell.angle_beta   90.00
_cell.angle_gamma   90.00
#
_symmetry.space_group_name_H-M   'P 1'
#
loop_
_entity.id
_entity.type
_entity.pdbx_description
1 polymer ?
#
loop_
_entity_poly.entity_id
_entity_poly.type
_entity_poly.pdbx_seq_one_letter_code
_entity_poly.pdbx_strand_id
1 'polypeptide(L)'
;MARKDSPAIMHLNEEREGWYEGELDFKRVVLIPTSGKHEYRDTHFVAQCKAVSGWDCYNRIVEYLKDRVDNRSQFPSAKGKNFKFRYLGMWK
;
A
#
# COMPACT_ATOMS: atom_id res chain seq x y z
N MET A 1 -7.49 0.09 -31.76
CA MET A 1 -7.67 -0.66 -31.34
C MET A 1 -7.34 -0.69 -30.12
N ALA A 2 -7.92 -0.71 -29.60
CA ALA A 2 -7.53 -0.66 -28.40
C ALA A 2 -6.52 -1.56 -28.28
N ARG A 3 -5.79 -1.36 -27.69
CA ARG A 3 -5.00 -2.16 -27.49
C ARG A 3 -5.49 -3.01 -26.64
N LYS A 4 -5.97 -3.80 -26.91
CA LYS A 4 -6.52 -4.64 -26.16
C LYS A 4 -5.65 -5.33 -25.32
N ASP A 5 -4.50 -5.40 -25.51
CA ASP A 5 -3.60 -6.04 -24.61
C ASP A 5 -3.12 -5.06 -23.56
N SER A 6 -3.59 -3.87 -23.55
CA SER A 6 -3.35 -3.00 -22.42
C SER A 6 -4.20 -3.45 -21.26
N PRO A 7 -3.64 -3.66 -20.09
CA PRO A 7 -4.47 -4.03 -18.96
C PRO A 7 -5.44 -2.93 -18.63
N ALA A 8 -6.64 -3.30 -18.29
CA ALA A 8 -7.63 -2.35 -17.87
C ALA A 8 -7.17 -1.70 -16.56
N ILE A 9 -7.32 -0.39 -16.49
CA ILE A 9 -6.98 0.31 -15.25
C ILE A 9 -8.10 0.07 -14.27
N MET A 10 -7.78 -0.51 -13.15
CA MET A 10 -8.73 -0.74 -12.09
C MET A 10 -8.77 0.47 -11.18
N HIS A 11 -9.97 0.96 -10.93
CA HIS A 11 -10.13 2.10 -10.04
C HIS A 11 -10.02 1.68 -8.58
N LEU A 12 -9.58 2.61 -7.75
CA LEU A 12 -9.34 2.34 -6.34
C LEU A 12 -10.56 1.81 -5.62
N ASN A 13 -11.75 2.33 -5.93
CA ASN A 13 -12.96 1.90 -5.26
C ASN A 13 -13.76 0.86 -6.04
N GLU A 14 -13.20 0.32 -7.10
CA GLU A 14 -13.87 -0.73 -7.86
C GLU A 14 -13.85 -2.02 -7.03
N GLU A 15 -14.99 -2.68 -6.91
CA GLU A 15 -15.09 -3.89 -6.12
C GLU A 15 -14.79 -5.12 -6.94
N ARG A 16 -13.80 -5.87 -6.51
CA ARG A 16 -13.43 -7.12 -7.16
C ARG A 16 -12.68 -7.97 -6.15
N GLU A 17 -13.31 -9.04 -5.70
CA GLU A 17 -12.69 -9.93 -4.73
C GLU A 17 -11.50 -10.64 -5.30
N GLY A 18 -10.44 -10.77 -4.54
CA GLY A 18 -9.30 -11.56 -4.96
C GLY A 18 -8.03 -11.18 -4.24
N TRP A 19 -6.94 -11.65 -4.82
CA TRP A 19 -5.61 -11.29 -4.34
C TRP A 19 -5.18 -9.99 -5.00
N TYR A 20 -4.59 -9.13 -4.21
CA TYR A 20 -4.05 -7.86 -4.66
C TYR A 20 -2.62 -7.75 -4.24
N GLU A 21 -1.83 -7.04 -5.03
CA GLU A 21 -0.50 -6.66 -4.61
C GLU A 21 -0.50 -5.15 -4.47
N GLY A 22 -0.12 -4.66 -3.31
CA GLY A 22 -0.04 -3.22 -3.06
C GLY A 22 1.39 -2.81 -2.82
N GLU A 23 1.76 -1.64 -3.32
CA GLU A 23 3.07 -1.03 -3.10
C GLU A 23 2.85 0.32 -2.47
N LEU A 24 3.53 0.57 -1.38
CA LEU A 24 3.35 1.79 -0.62
C LEU A 24 4.69 2.41 -0.29
N ASP A 25 4.83 3.71 -0.63
CA ASP A 25 5.99 4.48 -0.22
C ASP A 25 5.53 5.39 0.91
N PHE A 26 6.14 5.27 2.07
CA PHE A 26 5.72 6.04 3.23
C PHE A 26 6.94 6.54 4.01
N LYS A 27 6.68 7.44 4.96
CA LYS A 27 7.74 7.99 5.81
C LYS A 27 7.72 7.24 7.13
N ARG A 28 8.72 6.42 7.35
CA ARG A 28 8.85 5.68 8.59
C ARG A 28 9.67 6.47 9.57
N VAL A 29 9.20 6.55 10.79
CA VAL A 29 9.94 7.21 11.86
C VAL A 29 10.81 6.19 12.55
N VAL A 30 12.09 6.49 12.70
CA VAL A 30 13.01 5.65 13.44
C VAL A 30 13.65 6.49 14.53
N LEU A 31 13.89 5.84 15.66
CA LEU A 31 14.57 6.47 16.77
C LEU A 31 16.08 6.26 16.61
N ILE A 32 16.85 7.32 16.76
CA ILE A 32 18.30 7.23 16.68
C ILE A 32 18.80 7.07 18.12
N PRO A 33 19.30 5.86 18.48
CA PRO A 33 19.63 5.58 19.88
C PRO A 33 20.69 6.51 20.47
N THR A 34 21.65 6.91 19.65
CA THR A 34 22.76 7.73 20.15
C THR A 34 22.37 9.16 20.49
N SER A 35 21.33 9.69 19.85
CA SER A 35 20.93 11.08 20.08
C SER A 35 19.55 11.20 20.70
N GLY A 36 18.78 10.14 20.72
CA GLY A 36 17.40 10.18 21.19
C GLY A 36 16.46 10.91 20.25
N LYS A 37 16.95 11.26 19.07
CA LYS A 37 16.12 12.00 18.10
C LYS A 37 15.41 11.05 17.15
N HIS A 38 14.37 11.57 16.52
CA HIS A 38 13.62 10.81 15.53
C HIS A 38 13.99 11.26 14.13
N GLU A 39 13.93 10.36 13.21
CA GLU A 39 14.26 10.65 11.83
C GLU A 39 13.20 10.02 10.94
N TYR A 40 12.77 10.74 9.90
CA TYR A 40 11.82 10.20 8.93
C TYR A 40 12.62 9.61 7.78
N ARG A 41 12.33 8.36 7.44
CA ARG A 41 13.01 7.67 6.36
C ARG A 41 12.02 7.20 5.32
N ASP A 42 12.34 7.45 4.06
CA ASP A 42 11.52 6.94 2.96
C ASP A 42 11.61 5.44 2.96
N THR A 43 10.46 4.79 2.96
CA THR A 43 10.38 3.34 3.05
C THR A 43 9.42 2.83 1.99
N HIS A 44 9.83 1.78 1.31
CA HIS A 44 9.01 1.14 0.29
C HIS A 44 8.57 -0.22 0.80
N PHE A 45 7.28 -0.50 0.69
CA PHE A 45 6.70 -1.75 1.17
C PHE A 45 5.82 -2.36 0.10
N VAL A 46 5.98 -3.64 -0.13
CA VAL A 46 5.16 -4.39 -1.09
C VAL A 46 4.57 -5.57 -0.38
N ALA A 47 3.28 -5.81 -0.57
CA ALA A 47 2.62 -6.95 0.04
C ALA A 47 1.48 -7.43 -0.83
N GLN A 48 1.18 -8.72 -0.70
CA GLN A 48 0.04 -9.32 -1.34
C GLN A 48 -1.00 -9.63 -0.28
N CYS A 49 -2.24 -9.35 -0.55
CA CYS A 49 -3.30 -9.59 0.42
C CYS A 49 -4.62 -9.91 -0.27
N LYS A 50 -5.49 -10.59 0.45
CA LYS A 50 -6.85 -10.79 -0.01
C LYS A 50 -7.64 -9.54 0.31
N ALA A 51 -8.32 -9.03 -0.69
CA ALA A 51 -9.07 -7.79 -0.52
C ALA A 51 -10.24 -7.77 -1.50
N VAL A 52 -11.11 -6.79 -1.34
CA VAL A 52 -12.27 -6.65 -2.21
C VAL A 52 -12.20 -5.40 -3.08
N SER A 53 -11.15 -4.61 -2.91
CA SER A 53 -10.95 -3.40 -3.72
C SER A 53 -9.54 -2.88 -3.48
N GLY A 54 -9.12 -1.91 -4.27
CA GLY A 54 -7.84 -1.23 -4.03
C GLY A 54 -7.82 -0.51 -2.69
N TRP A 55 -8.97 0.12 -2.32
CA TRP A 55 -9.08 0.75 -1.01
C TRP A 55 -8.89 -0.24 0.11
N ASP A 56 -9.52 -1.41 -0.01
CA ASP A 56 -9.40 -2.43 1.01
C ASP A 56 -7.96 -2.92 1.10
N CYS A 57 -7.31 -3.10 -0.04
CA CYS A 57 -5.89 -3.49 -0.08
C CYS A 57 -5.04 -2.45 0.65
N TYR A 58 -5.26 -1.18 0.36
CA TYR A 58 -4.53 -0.10 1.01
C TYR A 58 -4.73 -0.13 2.53
N ASN A 59 -5.99 -0.25 2.96
CA ASN A 59 -6.30 -0.25 4.38
C ASN A 59 -5.66 -1.43 5.11
N ARG A 60 -5.65 -2.60 4.48
CA ARG A 60 -5.04 -3.79 5.09
C ARG A 60 -3.54 -3.62 5.23
N ILE A 61 -2.90 -3.02 4.23
CA ILE A 61 -1.47 -2.79 4.28
C ILE A 61 -1.13 -1.76 5.36
N VAL A 62 -1.88 -0.67 5.44
CA VAL A 62 -1.62 0.37 6.42
C VAL A 62 -1.83 -0.17 7.84
N GLU A 63 -2.90 -0.94 8.05
CA GLU A 63 -3.13 -1.52 9.37
C GLU A 63 -2.04 -2.48 9.77
N TYR A 64 -1.57 -3.27 8.83
CA TYR A 64 -0.46 -4.18 9.09
C TYR A 64 0.78 -3.39 9.51
N LEU A 65 1.08 -2.32 8.80
CA LEU A 65 2.27 -1.52 9.09
C LEU A 65 2.15 -0.74 10.38
N LYS A 66 0.95 -0.26 10.72
CA LYS A 66 0.75 0.50 11.94
C LYS A 66 1.12 -0.29 13.19
N ASP A 67 1.00 -1.60 13.14
CA ASP A 67 1.37 -2.44 14.27
C ASP A 67 2.87 -2.70 14.34
N ARG A 68 3.62 -2.35 13.30
CA ARG A 68 5.02 -2.71 13.19
C ARG A 68 5.98 -1.54 13.12
N VAL A 69 5.46 -0.33 12.91
CA VAL A 69 6.31 0.85 12.86
C VAL A 69 5.86 1.85 13.91
N ASP A 70 6.70 2.83 14.17
CA ASP A 70 6.37 3.87 15.13
C ASP A 70 5.10 4.59 14.69
N ASN A 71 4.21 4.88 15.65
CA ASN A 71 2.92 5.48 15.34
C ASN A 71 3.01 6.90 14.79
N ARG A 72 4.19 7.52 14.82
CA ARG A 72 4.40 8.81 14.20
C ARG A 72 4.76 8.72 12.74
N SER A 73 4.91 7.50 12.22
CA SER A 73 5.17 7.31 10.80
C SER A 73 4.02 7.88 9.99
N GLN A 74 4.32 8.42 8.82
CA GLN A 74 3.33 9.09 7.99
C GLN A 74 3.01 8.24 6.77
N PHE A 75 1.74 7.94 6.60
CA PHE A 75 1.27 7.15 5.49
C PHE A 75 0.60 8.05 4.46
N PRO A 76 0.87 7.86 3.17
CA PRO A 76 0.28 8.70 2.15
C PRO A 76 -1.18 8.32 1.90
N SER A 77 -1.88 9.19 1.19
CA SER A 77 -3.24 8.89 0.76
C SER A 77 -3.23 7.76 -0.27
N ALA A 78 -4.26 6.94 -0.24
CA ALA A 78 -4.41 5.89 -1.24
C ALA A 78 -4.60 6.45 -2.64
N LYS A 79 -5.07 7.69 -2.75
CA LYS A 79 -5.30 8.31 -4.05
C LYS A 79 -4.07 8.96 -4.65
N GLY A 80 -3.00 9.06 -3.89
CA GLY A 80 -1.79 9.69 -4.39
C GLY A 80 -0.93 8.72 -5.19
N LYS A 81 0.18 9.24 -5.68
CA LYS A 81 1.09 8.44 -6.47
C LYS A 81 1.98 7.52 -5.64
N ASN A 82 1.90 7.63 -4.32
CA ASN A 82 2.73 6.84 -3.44
C ASN A 82 2.12 5.48 -3.11
N PHE A 83 0.90 5.22 -3.56
CA PHE A 83 0.28 3.92 -3.42
C PHE A 83 -0.11 3.40 -4.80
N LYS A 84 0.30 2.18 -5.10
CA LYS A 84 -0.06 1.51 -6.34
C LYS A 84 -0.55 0.12 -5.99
N PHE A 85 -1.49 -0.37 -6.78
CA PHE A 85 -1.98 -1.72 -6.56
C PHE A 85 -2.29 -2.37 -7.89
N ARG A 86 -2.34 -3.69 -7.87
CA ARG A 86 -2.81 -4.45 -9.04
C ARG A 86 -3.53 -5.69 -8.57
N TYR A 87 -4.48 -6.10 -9.36
CA TYR A 87 -5.28 -7.27 -9.09
C TYR A 87 -4.55 -8.50 -9.62
N LEU A 88 -4.45 -9.53 -8.79
CA LEU A 88 -3.71 -10.74 -9.17
C LEU A 88 -4.62 -11.91 -9.54
N GLY A 89 -5.87 -11.89 -9.11
CA GLY A 89 -6.77 -12.98 -9.42
C GLY A 89 -7.66 -13.36 -8.25
N MET A 90 -8.61 -14.18 -8.53
CA MET A 90 -9.60 -14.60 -7.55
C MET A 90 -9.00 -15.49 -6.46
N TRP A 91 -9.59 -15.45 -5.30
CA TRP A 91 -9.19 -16.36 -4.22
C TRP A 91 -9.59 -17.77 -4.58
N LYS A 92 -8.88 -18.70 -4.02
CA LYS A 92 -9.27 -20.09 -4.10
C LYS A 92 -9.42 -20.67 -2.73
#